data_f2044f77744ecafbe7a118d4ac5edea4
#
_entry.id   f2044f77744ecafbe7a118d4ac5edea4
#
_cell.length_a   1.000
_cell.length_b   1.000
_cell.length_c   1.000
_cell.angle_alpha   90.00
_cell.angle_beta   90.00
_cell.angle_gamma   90.00
#
_symmetry.space_group_name_H-M   'P 1'
#
loop_
_entity.id
_entity.type
_entity.pdbx_description
1 polymer ?
#
loop_
_entity_poly.entity_id
_entity_poly.type
_entity_poly.pdbx_seq_one_letter_code
_entity_poly.pdbx_strand_id
1 'polypeptide(L)'
;MDYISVKEFAQKYGVSERTARNYCASGKIEGVVLVGKTWNIPADATLPMRKSKKQQVSPLLSILREQKNMKLKGGIYHRTQIDLTYNSNHIEGSRLSHEQTRFIFETNTIGITDQSVRVDDIIETTNHFRCIDLIIDQADEKLTEDFIKKLHLILKSGTSDSTKDWFMVGDYKRFPNEVGGIETCEPKMVHKEMVRLLKEYNAKKEKPLEDIIDFHQRFESIHPFQDGNGRVGRLIMFKECLSNGIVPFIITDELKMFYYRGLHEWNHIKGYLMDTCLTAQDFYKRLLDYFQIKYQD
;
A
#
# COMPACT_ATOMS: atom_id res chain seq x y z
N MET A 1 -15.52 -49.62 6.43
CA MET A 1 -14.68 -48.39 6.43
C MET A 1 -13.65 -48.57 7.52
N ASP A 2 -12.39 -48.42 7.16
CA ASP A 2 -11.33 -48.47 8.13
C ASP A 2 -11.18 -47.10 8.82
N TYR A 3 -10.99 -47.12 10.13
CA TYR A 3 -10.82 -45.92 10.93
C TYR A 3 -9.43 -45.84 11.54
N ILE A 4 -8.88 -44.65 11.62
CA ILE A 4 -7.60 -44.36 12.27
C ILE A 4 -7.81 -43.45 13.49
N SER A 5 -6.89 -43.50 14.43
CA SER A 5 -6.91 -42.64 15.61
C SER A 5 -6.54 -41.19 15.28
N VAL A 6 -6.90 -40.26 16.18
CA VAL A 6 -6.47 -38.85 16.10
C VAL A 6 -4.94 -38.73 15.99
N LYS A 7 -4.21 -39.61 16.69
CA LYS A 7 -2.74 -39.62 16.69
C LYS A 7 -2.18 -39.99 15.31
N GLU A 8 -2.73 -41.06 14.72
CA GLU A 8 -2.32 -41.50 13.37
C GLU A 8 -2.67 -40.48 12.30
N PHE A 9 -3.87 -39.87 12.38
CA PHE A 9 -4.23 -38.78 11.48
C PHE A 9 -3.31 -37.57 11.61
N ALA A 10 -2.98 -37.18 12.86
CA ALA A 10 -2.07 -36.07 13.13
C ALA A 10 -0.67 -36.32 12.55
N GLN A 11 -0.14 -37.56 12.70
CA GLN A 11 1.14 -37.98 12.13
C GLN A 11 1.09 -38.00 10.59
N LYS A 12 0.03 -38.56 9.99
CA LYS A 12 -0.14 -38.66 8.52
C LYS A 12 -0.08 -37.30 7.85
N TYR A 13 -0.61 -36.26 8.50
CA TYR A 13 -0.73 -34.92 7.91
C TYR A 13 0.16 -33.85 8.55
N GLY A 14 1.07 -34.22 9.47
CA GLY A 14 2.00 -33.29 10.09
C GLY A 14 1.35 -32.20 10.93
N VAL A 15 0.18 -32.48 11.57
CA VAL A 15 -0.53 -31.53 12.42
C VAL A 15 -0.50 -31.98 13.88
N SER A 16 -0.80 -31.08 14.84
CA SER A 16 -0.91 -31.48 16.25
C SER A 16 -2.20 -32.30 16.47
N GLU A 17 -2.17 -33.23 17.46
CA GLU A 17 -3.39 -33.98 17.87
C GLU A 17 -4.51 -33.02 18.29
N ARG A 18 -4.18 -31.89 18.92
CA ARG A 18 -5.17 -30.85 19.28
C ARG A 18 -5.85 -30.29 18.04
N THR A 19 -5.09 -30.06 16.97
CA THR A 19 -5.65 -29.58 15.69
C THR A 19 -6.56 -30.62 15.08
N ALA A 20 -6.15 -31.90 15.04
CA ALA A 20 -6.97 -33.00 14.51
C ALA A 20 -8.28 -33.15 15.32
N ARG A 21 -8.23 -33.12 16.67
CA ARG A 21 -9.44 -33.12 17.53
C ARG A 21 -10.38 -31.95 17.25
N ASN A 22 -9.83 -30.76 17.05
CA ASN A 22 -10.64 -29.58 16.72
C ASN A 22 -11.33 -29.72 15.33
N TYR A 23 -10.69 -30.36 14.37
CA TYR A 23 -11.32 -30.63 13.06
C TYR A 23 -12.44 -31.65 13.20
N CYS A 24 -12.28 -32.70 14.01
CA CYS A 24 -13.34 -33.66 14.31
C CYS A 24 -14.52 -32.97 15.01
N ALA A 25 -14.25 -32.24 16.09
CA ALA A 25 -15.28 -31.58 16.88
C ALA A 25 -16.06 -30.49 16.13
N SER A 26 -15.40 -29.84 15.14
CA SER A 26 -16.03 -28.80 14.31
C SER A 26 -16.68 -29.35 13.03
N GLY A 27 -16.75 -30.68 12.84
CA GLY A 27 -17.35 -31.31 11.65
C GLY A 27 -16.60 -31.03 10.35
N LYS A 28 -15.32 -30.62 10.43
CA LYS A 28 -14.51 -30.32 9.24
C LYS A 28 -13.95 -31.56 8.55
N ILE A 29 -13.96 -32.69 9.21
CA ILE A 29 -13.64 -34.01 8.64
C ILE A 29 -14.95 -34.78 8.58
N GLU A 30 -15.35 -35.18 7.38
CA GLU A 30 -16.58 -35.97 7.19
C GLU A 30 -16.38 -37.41 7.66
N GLY A 31 -17.46 -38.03 8.14
CA GLY A 31 -17.47 -39.44 8.54
C GLY A 31 -16.79 -39.76 9.85
N VAL A 32 -16.39 -38.77 10.65
CA VAL A 32 -15.80 -39.01 11.98
C VAL A 32 -16.83 -39.50 12.96
N VAL A 33 -16.47 -40.46 13.82
CA VAL A 33 -17.33 -41.04 14.84
C VAL A 33 -16.69 -40.86 16.21
N LEU A 34 -17.47 -40.36 17.18
CA LEU A 34 -17.02 -40.25 18.57
C LEU A 34 -17.48 -41.50 19.31
N VAL A 35 -16.55 -42.35 19.76
CA VAL A 35 -16.81 -43.51 20.60
C VAL A 35 -16.27 -43.28 21.99
N GLY A 36 -17.18 -43.09 22.95
CA GLY A 36 -16.77 -42.68 24.29
C GLY A 36 -16.12 -41.29 24.29
N LYS A 37 -14.82 -41.22 24.55
CA LYS A 37 -14.04 -39.97 24.53
C LYS A 37 -13.03 -39.90 23.39
N THR A 38 -13.09 -40.87 22.45
CA THR A 38 -12.11 -41.02 21.37
C THR A 38 -12.75 -40.76 20.01
N TRP A 39 -12.15 -39.91 19.21
CA TRP A 39 -12.51 -39.71 17.84
C TRP A 39 -11.91 -40.79 16.92
N ASN A 40 -12.71 -41.44 16.13
CA ASN A 40 -12.31 -42.33 15.07
C ASN A 40 -12.49 -41.60 13.73
N ILE A 41 -11.47 -41.52 12.93
CA ILE A 41 -11.39 -40.76 11.69
C ILE A 41 -11.34 -41.76 10.53
N PRO A 42 -12.11 -41.65 9.46
CA PRO A 42 -11.97 -42.52 8.30
C PRO A 42 -10.52 -42.50 7.77
N ALA A 43 -9.98 -43.67 7.43
CA ALA A 43 -8.59 -43.79 6.98
C ALA A 43 -8.30 -43.05 5.67
N ASP A 44 -9.35 -42.85 4.85
CA ASP A 44 -9.35 -42.11 3.59
C ASP A 44 -9.66 -40.60 3.78
N ALA A 45 -9.97 -40.16 5.01
CA ALA A 45 -10.21 -38.75 5.28
C ALA A 45 -9.01 -37.87 4.93
N THR A 46 -9.27 -36.76 4.27
CA THR A 46 -8.26 -35.77 3.90
C THR A 46 -8.16 -34.66 4.93
N LEU A 47 -6.98 -34.01 4.99
CA LEU A 47 -6.81 -32.82 5.83
C LEU A 47 -7.75 -31.72 5.32
N PRO A 48 -8.62 -31.16 6.19
CA PRO A 48 -9.45 -30.02 5.79
C PRO A 48 -8.56 -28.91 5.25
N MET A 49 -8.81 -28.52 3.99
CA MET A 49 -8.12 -27.33 3.47
C MET A 49 -8.40 -26.18 4.43
N ARG A 50 -7.37 -25.62 5.03
CA ARG A 50 -7.49 -24.30 5.65
C ARG A 50 -8.04 -23.40 4.55
N LYS A 51 -9.34 -23.07 4.63
CA LYS A 51 -9.82 -21.87 3.95
C LYS A 51 -8.91 -20.80 4.49
N SER A 52 -7.94 -20.34 3.67
CA SER A 52 -7.33 -19.07 3.93
C SER A 52 -8.51 -18.16 4.24
N LYS A 53 -8.51 -17.44 5.36
CA LYS A 53 -9.40 -16.29 5.48
C LYS A 53 -9.07 -15.51 4.21
N LYS A 54 -9.95 -15.58 3.19
CA LYS A 54 -9.94 -14.59 2.13
C LYS A 54 -9.97 -13.31 2.92
N GLN A 55 -8.89 -12.58 2.90
CA GLN A 55 -8.85 -11.24 3.46
C GLN A 55 -10.07 -10.58 2.84
N GLN A 56 -11.05 -10.22 3.67
CA GLN A 56 -12.31 -9.70 3.17
C GLN A 56 -11.92 -8.39 2.53
N VAL A 57 -11.92 -8.35 1.20
CA VAL A 57 -11.51 -7.18 0.44
C VAL A 57 -12.34 -6.02 0.97
N SER A 58 -11.67 -4.96 1.38
CA SER A 58 -12.33 -3.76 1.92
C SER A 58 -13.41 -3.30 0.92
N PRO A 59 -14.61 -2.93 1.38
CA PRO A 59 -15.66 -2.41 0.50
C PRO A 59 -15.14 -1.28 -0.40
N LEU A 60 -14.32 -0.38 0.13
CA LEU A 60 -13.71 0.69 -0.62
C LEU A 60 -12.81 0.18 -1.75
N LEU A 61 -11.93 -0.80 -1.49
CA LEU A 61 -11.07 -1.37 -2.53
C LEU A 61 -11.88 -2.01 -3.66
N SER A 62 -12.96 -2.72 -3.32
CA SER A 62 -13.87 -3.31 -4.32
C SER A 62 -14.48 -2.23 -5.21
N ILE A 63 -14.96 -1.14 -4.61
CA ILE A 63 -15.58 0.00 -5.32
C ILE A 63 -14.54 0.71 -6.21
N LEU A 64 -13.32 0.94 -5.70
CA LEU A 64 -12.25 1.57 -6.47
C LEU A 64 -11.92 0.73 -7.73
N ARG A 65 -11.81 -0.60 -7.59
CA ARG A 65 -11.57 -1.53 -8.70
C ARG A 65 -12.70 -1.53 -9.72
N GLU A 66 -13.94 -1.59 -9.23
CA GLU A 66 -15.13 -1.56 -10.09
C GLU A 66 -15.19 -0.27 -10.90
N GLN A 67 -15.10 0.90 -10.24
CA GLN A 67 -15.15 2.19 -10.89
C GLN A 67 -13.98 2.41 -11.87
N LYS A 68 -12.77 1.93 -11.52
CA LYS A 68 -11.62 1.92 -12.42
C LYS A 68 -11.91 1.12 -13.69
N ASN A 69 -12.41 -0.11 -13.56
CA ASN A 69 -12.70 -0.99 -14.69
C ASN A 69 -13.81 -0.43 -15.59
N MET A 70 -14.81 0.21 -15.01
CA MET A 70 -15.90 0.89 -15.73
C MET A 70 -15.49 2.24 -16.32
N LYS A 71 -14.30 2.76 -15.97
CA LYS A 71 -13.87 4.13 -16.30
C LYS A 71 -14.92 5.18 -15.88
N LEU A 72 -15.52 4.97 -14.70
CA LEU A 72 -16.59 5.82 -14.20
C LEU A 72 -16.07 7.22 -13.91
N LYS A 73 -16.71 8.24 -14.50
CA LYS A 73 -16.43 9.65 -14.19
C LYS A 73 -17.23 10.12 -12.98
N GLY A 74 -16.63 10.99 -12.17
CA GLY A 74 -17.31 11.63 -11.03
C GLY A 74 -17.49 10.74 -9.80
N GLY A 75 -16.95 9.50 -9.77
CA GLY A 75 -16.97 8.63 -8.59
C GLY A 75 -15.75 8.81 -7.69
N ILE A 76 -15.68 7.97 -6.62
CA ILE A 76 -14.56 8.02 -5.66
C ILE A 76 -13.21 7.70 -6.33
N TYR A 77 -13.15 6.73 -7.25
CA TYR A 77 -11.93 6.43 -8.00
C TYR A 77 -11.44 7.66 -8.78
N HIS A 78 -12.34 8.29 -9.53
CA HIS A 78 -12.04 9.48 -10.33
C HIS A 78 -11.52 10.62 -9.44
N ARG A 79 -12.17 10.86 -8.31
CA ARG A 79 -11.76 11.88 -7.35
C ARG A 79 -10.41 11.56 -6.71
N THR A 80 -10.19 10.30 -6.33
CA THR A 80 -8.92 9.83 -5.75
C THR A 80 -7.77 10.00 -6.74
N GLN A 81 -7.97 9.68 -8.01
CA GLN A 81 -6.95 9.87 -9.06
C GLN A 81 -6.47 11.32 -9.12
N ILE A 82 -7.41 12.26 -9.15
CA ILE A 82 -7.08 13.68 -9.28
C ILE A 82 -6.46 14.21 -7.99
N ASP A 83 -7.09 14.00 -6.85
CA ASP A 83 -6.68 14.61 -5.59
C ASP A 83 -5.34 14.03 -5.08
N LEU A 84 -5.15 12.70 -5.15
CA LEU A 84 -3.88 12.08 -4.74
C LEU A 84 -2.74 12.51 -5.65
N THR A 85 -2.97 12.57 -6.97
CA THR A 85 -1.94 12.98 -7.92
C THR A 85 -1.59 14.45 -7.75
N TYR A 86 -2.59 15.34 -7.69
CA TYR A 86 -2.35 16.76 -7.51
C TYR A 86 -1.55 17.02 -6.24
N ASN A 87 -2.06 16.59 -5.08
CA ASN A 87 -1.43 16.90 -3.80
C ASN A 87 -0.03 16.26 -3.69
N SER A 88 0.13 15.00 -4.10
CA SER A 88 1.39 14.30 -4.00
C SER A 88 2.49 14.94 -4.87
N ASN A 89 2.16 15.40 -6.08
CA ASN A 89 3.10 16.10 -6.95
C ASN A 89 3.34 17.54 -6.48
N HIS A 90 2.31 18.23 -5.98
CA HIS A 90 2.43 19.61 -5.50
C HIS A 90 3.35 19.72 -4.27
N ILE A 91 3.29 18.75 -3.36
CA ILE A 91 4.22 18.61 -2.23
C ILE A 91 5.67 18.57 -2.72
N GLU A 92 5.95 17.91 -3.84
CA GLU A 92 7.28 17.79 -4.45
C GLU A 92 7.63 18.95 -5.40
N GLY A 93 6.80 19.98 -5.46
CA GLY A 93 7.09 21.21 -6.19
C GLY A 93 6.58 21.28 -7.63
N SER A 94 5.69 20.36 -8.04
CA SER A 94 4.97 20.51 -9.29
C SER A 94 4.15 21.81 -9.30
N ARG A 95 4.16 22.51 -10.44
CA ARG A 95 3.43 23.77 -10.62
C ARG A 95 2.08 23.61 -11.30
N LEU A 96 1.69 22.37 -11.62
CA LEU A 96 0.36 22.11 -12.16
C LEU A 96 -0.71 22.45 -11.15
N SER A 97 -1.76 23.15 -11.58
CA SER A 97 -2.92 23.40 -10.74
C SER A 97 -3.77 22.12 -10.63
N HIS A 98 -4.67 22.11 -9.64
CA HIS A 98 -5.65 21.02 -9.49
C HIS A 98 -6.49 20.85 -10.74
N GLU A 99 -6.89 21.96 -11.37
CA GLU A 99 -7.68 21.97 -12.60
C GLU A 99 -6.88 21.39 -13.79
N GLN A 100 -5.61 21.76 -13.93
CA GLN A 100 -4.74 21.19 -14.96
C GLN A 100 -4.53 19.67 -14.75
N THR A 101 -4.33 19.23 -13.50
CA THR A 101 -4.26 17.81 -13.16
C THR A 101 -5.54 17.08 -13.56
N ARG A 102 -6.70 17.69 -13.31
CA ARG A 102 -8.01 17.16 -13.71
C ARG A 102 -8.13 17.06 -15.25
N PHE A 103 -7.76 18.10 -15.98
CA PHE A 103 -7.81 18.07 -17.45
C PHE A 103 -6.91 16.98 -18.04
N ILE A 104 -5.70 16.81 -17.50
CA ILE A 104 -4.81 15.74 -17.95
C ILE A 104 -5.48 14.38 -17.74
N PHE A 105 -6.10 14.15 -16.58
CA PHE A 105 -6.77 12.89 -16.29
C PHE A 105 -8.00 12.63 -17.17
N GLU A 106 -8.88 13.65 -17.30
CA GLU A 106 -10.18 13.48 -17.94
C GLU A 106 -10.10 13.50 -19.46
N THR A 107 -9.19 14.29 -20.03
CA THR A 107 -9.19 14.63 -21.46
C THR A 107 -7.84 14.40 -22.15
N ASN A 108 -6.80 14.04 -21.39
CA ASN A 108 -5.42 13.96 -21.89
C ASN A 108 -4.94 15.26 -22.53
N THR A 109 -5.42 16.37 -22.02
CA THR A 109 -5.03 17.73 -22.47
C THR A 109 -4.58 18.56 -21.27
N ILE A 110 -3.89 19.67 -21.55
CA ILE A 110 -3.54 20.66 -20.53
C ILE A 110 -4.13 22.01 -20.95
N GLY A 111 -4.79 22.69 -20.01
CA GLY A 111 -5.25 24.05 -20.23
C GLY A 111 -4.05 25.00 -20.40
N ILE A 112 -4.10 25.83 -21.43
CA ILE A 112 -3.09 26.87 -21.64
C ILE A 112 -3.28 27.95 -20.56
N THR A 113 -2.19 28.28 -19.86
CA THR A 113 -2.10 29.41 -18.93
C THR A 113 -0.95 30.30 -19.37
N ASP A 114 -0.94 31.55 -18.90
CA ASP A 114 0.16 32.48 -19.17
C ASP A 114 1.50 32.07 -18.49
N GLN A 115 1.48 31.00 -17.70
CA GLN A 115 2.66 30.46 -17.03
C GLN A 115 3.22 29.27 -17.78
N SER A 116 4.54 29.19 -17.89
CA SER A 116 5.22 28.02 -18.42
C SER A 116 5.04 26.81 -17.50
N VAL A 117 4.68 25.67 -18.09
CA VAL A 117 4.54 24.39 -17.42
C VAL A 117 5.76 23.54 -17.78
N ARG A 118 6.35 22.89 -16.78
CA ARG A 118 7.46 21.97 -17.01
C ARG A 118 6.91 20.67 -17.65
N VAL A 119 7.58 20.20 -18.66
CA VAL A 119 7.22 18.95 -19.36
C VAL A 119 7.27 17.77 -18.36
N ASP A 120 8.26 17.73 -17.49
CA ASP A 120 8.38 16.68 -16.48
C ASP A 120 7.18 16.67 -15.52
N ASP A 121 6.62 17.83 -15.14
CA ASP A 121 5.43 17.88 -14.30
C ASP A 121 4.22 17.19 -14.96
N ILE A 122 4.09 17.32 -16.30
CA ILE A 122 3.02 16.65 -17.06
C ILE A 122 3.26 15.14 -17.12
N ILE A 123 4.51 14.74 -17.42
CA ILE A 123 4.90 13.33 -17.52
C ILE A 123 4.69 12.64 -16.16
N GLU A 124 5.22 13.21 -15.09
CA GLU A 124 5.11 12.66 -13.73
C GLU A 124 3.66 12.60 -13.26
N THR A 125 2.83 13.60 -13.62
CA THR A 125 1.37 13.58 -13.34
C THR A 125 0.69 12.41 -14.05
N THR A 126 0.95 12.23 -15.33
CA THR A 126 0.40 11.12 -16.11
C THR A 126 0.87 9.77 -15.58
N ASN A 127 2.14 9.66 -15.22
CA ASN A 127 2.73 8.46 -14.63
C ASN A 127 2.16 8.17 -13.23
N HIS A 128 1.88 9.21 -12.44
CA HIS A 128 1.31 9.04 -11.10
C HIS A 128 -0.10 8.42 -11.14
N PHE A 129 -0.93 8.79 -12.12
CA PHE A 129 -2.21 8.11 -12.36
C PHE A 129 -2.03 6.61 -12.60
N ARG A 130 -1.03 6.23 -13.40
CA ARG A 130 -0.70 4.81 -13.66
C ARG A 130 -0.20 4.10 -12.40
N CYS A 131 0.52 4.80 -11.54
CA CYS A 131 0.92 4.26 -10.24
C CYS A 131 -0.28 4.02 -9.33
N ILE A 132 -1.27 4.93 -9.31
CA ILE A 132 -2.52 4.75 -8.55
C ILE A 132 -3.29 3.53 -9.06
N ASP A 133 -3.38 3.34 -10.37
CA ASP A 133 -4.00 2.14 -10.94
C ASP A 133 -3.30 0.86 -10.47
N LEU A 134 -1.96 0.85 -10.49
CA LEU A 134 -1.17 -0.29 -10.05
C LEU A 134 -1.40 -0.60 -8.56
N ILE A 135 -1.42 0.41 -7.68
CA ILE A 135 -1.62 0.18 -6.24
C ILE A 135 -3.03 -0.31 -5.91
N ILE A 136 -4.05 0.08 -6.69
CA ILE A 136 -5.42 -0.42 -6.56
C ILE A 136 -5.49 -1.88 -7.03
N ASP A 137 -4.88 -2.20 -8.17
CA ASP A 137 -4.89 -3.56 -8.72
C ASP A 137 -4.17 -4.56 -7.81
N GLN A 138 -3.02 -4.17 -7.29
CA GLN A 138 -2.15 -5.02 -6.48
C GLN A 138 -2.24 -4.69 -4.97
N ALA A 139 -3.34 -4.08 -4.52
CA ALA A 139 -3.50 -3.73 -3.10
C ALA A 139 -3.38 -4.96 -2.17
N ASP A 140 -3.94 -6.11 -2.57
CA ASP A 140 -3.92 -7.34 -1.78
C ASP A 140 -2.57 -8.07 -1.79
N GLU A 141 -1.67 -7.66 -2.68
CA GLU A 141 -0.36 -8.28 -2.79
C GLU A 141 0.60 -7.77 -1.70
N LYS A 142 1.46 -8.68 -1.26
CA LYS A 142 2.49 -8.35 -0.28
C LYS A 142 3.42 -7.27 -0.81
N LEU A 143 3.77 -6.31 0.04
CA LEU A 143 4.74 -5.28 -0.32
C LEU A 143 6.14 -5.90 -0.49
N THR A 144 6.75 -5.70 -1.66
CA THR A 144 8.05 -6.24 -2.03
C THR A 144 8.96 -5.14 -2.57
N GLU A 145 10.26 -5.42 -2.59
CA GLU A 145 11.25 -4.54 -3.20
C GLU A 145 10.96 -4.29 -4.68
N ASP A 146 10.62 -5.36 -5.43
CA ASP A 146 10.28 -5.26 -6.86
C ASP A 146 9.05 -4.39 -7.10
N PHE A 147 8.04 -4.47 -6.22
CA PHE A 147 6.86 -3.61 -6.33
C PHE A 147 7.22 -2.13 -6.11
N ILE A 148 8.06 -1.83 -5.11
CA ILE A 148 8.52 -0.47 -4.81
C ILE A 148 9.33 0.09 -5.99
N LYS A 149 10.26 -0.69 -6.53
CA LYS A 149 11.05 -0.34 -7.71
C LYS A 149 10.18 -0.14 -8.94
N LYS A 150 9.14 -0.96 -9.12
CA LYS A 150 8.17 -0.83 -10.21
C LYS A 150 7.37 0.48 -10.13
N LEU A 151 6.94 0.90 -8.93
CA LEU A 151 6.30 2.21 -8.74
C LEU A 151 7.23 3.34 -9.18
N HIS A 152 8.48 3.32 -8.74
CA HIS A 152 9.48 4.31 -9.14
C HIS A 152 9.76 4.28 -10.65
N LEU A 153 9.85 3.08 -11.25
CA LEU A 153 10.03 2.91 -12.69
C LEU A 153 8.90 3.59 -13.46
N ILE A 154 7.65 3.36 -13.09
CA ILE A 154 6.50 3.98 -13.74
C ILE A 154 6.54 5.49 -13.55
N LEU A 155 6.75 5.95 -12.31
CA LEU A 155 6.70 7.37 -11.96
C LEU A 155 7.70 8.20 -12.75
N LYS A 156 8.95 7.72 -12.87
CA LYS A 156 10.07 8.48 -13.46
C LYS A 156 10.32 8.16 -14.93
N SER A 157 9.57 7.22 -15.54
CA SER A 157 9.73 6.90 -16.97
C SER A 157 9.41 8.09 -17.87
N GLY A 158 10.28 8.38 -18.82
CA GLY A 158 10.10 9.41 -19.82
C GLY A 158 10.36 10.85 -19.34
N THR A 159 10.75 11.04 -18.08
CA THR A 159 11.18 12.34 -17.55
C THR A 159 12.59 12.70 -18.04
N SER A 160 12.97 13.96 -17.93
CA SER A 160 14.34 14.40 -18.22
C SER A 160 15.38 13.67 -17.38
N ASP A 161 15.06 13.29 -16.14
CA ASP A 161 15.93 12.49 -15.30
C ASP A 161 16.20 11.10 -15.89
N SER A 162 15.22 10.50 -16.57
CA SER A 162 15.36 9.16 -17.16
C SER A 162 16.39 9.09 -18.29
N THR A 163 16.83 10.23 -18.81
CA THR A 163 17.86 10.31 -19.86
C THR A 163 19.30 10.42 -19.29
N LYS A 164 19.43 10.55 -17.99
CA LYS A 164 20.74 10.72 -17.31
C LYS A 164 21.32 9.35 -16.94
N ASP A 165 22.48 9.00 -17.41
CA ASP A 165 23.15 7.71 -17.15
C ASP A 165 23.33 7.36 -15.67
N TRP A 166 23.39 8.38 -14.83
CA TRP A 166 23.57 8.22 -13.39
C TRP A 166 22.26 8.10 -12.60
N PHE A 167 21.12 8.44 -13.21
CA PHE A 167 19.81 8.36 -12.58
C PHE A 167 19.15 7.00 -12.85
N MET A 168 19.05 6.19 -11.82
CA MET A 168 18.53 4.82 -11.94
C MET A 168 17.01 4.79 -11.85
N VAL A 169 16.34 4.86 -13.00
CA VAL A 169 14.86 4.72 -13.05
C VAL A 169 14.47 3.28 -12.70
N GLY A 170 13.70 3.12 -11.63
CA GLY A 170 13.28 1.80 -11.16
C GLY A 170 14.34 1.03 -10.37
N ASP A 171 15.42 1.71 -9.97
CA ASP A 171 16.43 1.11 -9.10
C ASP A 171 16.95 2.14 -8.08
N TYR A 172 17.69 1.67 -7.08
CA TYR A 172 18.18 2.49 -5.99
C TYR A 172 19.24 3.48 -6.43
N LYS A 173 19.35 4.58 -5.65
CA LYS A 173 20.30 5.65 -5.88
C LYS A 173 21.74 5.17 -5.90
N ARG A 174 22.55 5.79 -6.74
CA ARG A 174 24.00 5.58 -6.83
C ARG A 174 24.80 6.66 -6.12
N PHE A 175 24.21 7.83 -5.92
CA PHE A 175 24.86 8.97 -5.30
C PHE A 175 24.17 9.34 -3.99
N PRO A 176 24.92 9.85 -2.99
CA PRO A 176 24.35 10.40 -1.78
C PRO A 176 23.35 11.52 -2.11
N ASN A 177 22.33 11.66 -1.30
CA ASN A 177 21.38 12.76 -1.36
C ASN A 177 21.00 13.20 0.07
N GLU A 178 20.43 14.39 0.15
CA GLU A 178 20.01 15.02 1.39
C GLU A 178 18.53 15.38 1.32
N VAL A 179 17.88 15.39 2.47
CA VAL A 179 16.51 15.89 2.64
C VAL A 179 16.48 16.88 3.78
N GLY A 180 16.12 18.14 3.48
CA GLY A 180 16.08 19.18 4.49
C GLY A 180 17.43 19.45 5.18
N GLY A 181 18.56 19.23 4.47
CA GLY A 181 19.91 19.39 5.01
C GLY A 181 20.39 18.21 5.87
N ILE A 182 19.64 17.10 5.89
CA ILE A 182 20.04 15.88 6.61
C ILE A 182 20.46 14.83 5.57
N GLU A 183 21.64 14.25 5.76
CA GLU A 183 22.12 13.14 4.96
C GLU A 183 21.20 11.92 5.13
N THR A 184 20.85 11.28 4.02
CA THR A 184 20.04 10.07 3.99
C THR A 184 20.93 8.81 4.01
N CYS A 185 20.35 7.63 3.92
CA CYS A 185 21.11 6.39 3.88
C CYS A 185 22.14 6.38 2.74
N GLU A 186 23.39 5.98 3.04
CA GLU A 186 24.44 5.84 2.02
C GLU A 186 24.02 4.85 0.91
N PRO A 187 24.31 5.14 -0.37
CA PRO A 187 23.89 4.31 -1.50
C PRO A 187 24.21 2.82 -1.35
N LYS A 188 25.41 2.49 -0.87
CA LYS A 188 25.86 1.10 -0.65
C LYS A 188 25.05 0.34 0.42
N MET A 189 24.36 1.06 1.31
CA MET A 189 23.59 0.49 2.40
C MET A 189 22.10 0.42 2.09
N VAL A 190 21.61 1.13 1.07
CA VAL A 190 20.17 1.24 0.75
C VAL A 190 19.52 -0.14 0.60
N HIS A 191 20.09 -1.03 -0.20
CA HIS A 191 19.51 -2.36 -0.40
C HIS A 191 19.37 -3.13 0.92
N LYS A 192 20.41 -3.14 1.75
CA LYS A 192 20.39 -3.81 3.05
C LYS A 192 19.30 -3.25 3.97
N GLU A 193 19.18 -1.92 4.05
CA GLU A 193 18.19 -1.26 4.90
C GLU A 193 16.76 -1.48 4.38
N MET A 194 16.54 -1.46 3.06
CA MET A 194 15.24 -1.78 2.46
C MET A 194 14.82 -3.22 2.69
N VAL A 195 15.73 -4.18 2.53
CA VAL A 195 15.46 -5.60 2.85
C VAL A 195 15.10 -5.76 4.32
N ARG A 196 15.82 -5.09 5.24
CA ARG A 196 15.52 -5.11 6.67
C ARG A 196 14.14 -4.52 6.95
N LEU A 197 13.84 -3.33 6.44
CA LEU A 197 12.57 -2.66 6.61
C LEU A 197 11.40 -3.54 6.14
N LEU A 198 11.50 -4.09 4.93
CA LEU A 198 10.47 -4.96 4.37
C LEU A 198 10.31 -6.27 5.14
N LYS A 199 11.40 -6.87 5.63
CA LYS A 199 11.35 -8.09 6.44
C LYS A 199 10.60 -7.84 7.75
N GLU A 200 10.93 -6.77 8.46
CA GLU A 200 10.29 -6.39 9.73
C GLU A 200 8.82 -6.06 9.53
N TYR A 201 8.49 -5.25 8.53
CA TYR A 201 7.13 -4.87 8.20
C TYR A 201 6.27 -6.07 7.82
N ASN A 202 6.79 -6.93 6.95
CA ASN A 202 6.06 -8.10 6.46
C ASN A 202 5.96 -9.25 7.47
N ALA A 203 6.73 -9.24 8.55
CA ALA A 203 6.59 -10.21 9.65
C ALA A 203 5.35 -9.96 10.51
N LYS A 204 4.81 -8.74 10.50
CA LYS A 204 3.61 -8.37 11.26
C LYS A 204 2.37 -8.96 10.58
N LYS A 205 1.54 -9.66 11.36
CA LYS A 205 0.29 -10.26 10.87
C LYS A 205 -0.82 -9.22 10.69
N GLU A 206 -0.88 -8.28 11.60
CA GLU A 206 -1.81 -7.15 11.59
C GLU A 206 -0.96 -5.88 11.52
N LYS A 207 -1.40 -4.94 10.73
CA LYS A 207 -0.70 -3.67 10.50
C LYS A 207 -1.67 -2.52 10.75
N PRO A 208 -1.75 -2.03 12.00
CA PRO A 208 -2.50 -0.82 12.30
C PRO A 208 -1.91 0.38 11.56
N LEU A 209 -2.64 1.49 11.55
CA LEU A 209 -2.22 2.73 10.87
C LEU A 209 -0.83 3.20 11.30
N GLU A 210 -0.49 3.07 12.60
CA GLU A 210 0.83 3.45 13.12
C GLU A 210 1.97 2.67 12.44
N ASP A 211 1.77 1.37 12.18
CA ASP A 211 2.79 0.55 11.51
C ASP A 211 3.01 0.95 10.05
N ILE A 212 1.94 1.38 9.36
CA ILE A 212 2.02 1.87 7.99
C ILE A 212 2.76 3.21 7.95
N ILE A 213 2.46 4.09 8.90
CA ILE A 213 3.14 5.39 9.04
C ILE A 213 4.60 5.21 9.44
N ASP A 214 4.92 4.26 10.36
CA ASP A 214 6.30 3.93 10.73
C ASP A 214 7.10 3.41 9.52
N PHE A 215 6.50 2.52 8.74
CA PHE A 215 7.12 2.08 7.49
C PHE A 215 7.44 3.25 6.56
N HIS A 216 6.47 4.14 6.37
CA HIS A 216 6.64 5.31 5.51
C HIS A 216 7.75 6.23 6.00
N GLN A 217 7.77 6.57 7.28
CA GLN A 217 8.81 7.43 7.86
C GLN A 217 10.20 6.82 7.68
N ARG A 218 10.35 5.51 7.94
CA ARG A 218 11.62 4.80 7.76
C ARG A 218 12.03 4.72 6.28
N PHE A 219 11.07 4.55 5.38
CA PHE A 219 11.30 4.61 3.94
C PHE A 219 11.81 6.00 3.53
N GLU A 220 11.19 7.07 4.02
CA GLU A 220 11.64 8.45 3.78
C GLU A 220 13.04 8.71 4.36
N SER A 221 13.36 8.15 5.53
CA SER A 221 14.70 8.26 6.13
C SER A 221 15.78 7.50 5.34
N ILE A 222 15.46 6.33 4.79
CA ILE A 222 16.38 5.60 3.89
C ILE A 222 16.57 6.37 2.60
N HIS A 223 15.49 6.96 2.08
CA HIS A 223 15.46 7.72 0.83
C HIS A 223 16.10 6.93 -0.34
N PRO A 224 15.51 5.77 -0.70
CA PRO A 224 16.19 4.77 -1.51
C PRO A 224 16.46 5.19 -2.95
N PHE A 225 15.70 6.13 -3.49
CA PHE A 225 15.86 6.60 -4.88
C PHE A 225 16.56 7.95 -4.94
N GLN A 226 17.06 8.30 -6.10
CA GLN A 226 17.72 9.59 -6.31
C GLN A 226 16.73 10.76 -6.26
N ASP A 227 15.49 10.55 -6.70
CA ASP A 227 14.33 11.44 -6.62
C ASP A 227 13.03 10.60 -6.60
N GLY A 228 11.88 11.20 -6.27
CA GLY A 228 10.57 10.54 -6.30
C GLY A 228 10.23 9.72 -5.05
N ASN A 229 11.06 9.76 -4.00
CA ASN A 229 10.82 9.00 -2.77
C ASN A 229 9.50 9.36 -2.10
N GLY A 230 9.23 10.64 -1.87
CA GLY A 230 7.99 11.10 -1.24
C GLY A 230 6.74 10.61 -1.97
N ARG A 231 6.71 10.70 -3.29
CA ARG A 231 5.58 10.23 -4.11
C ARG A 231 5.39 8.72 -4.00
N VAL A 232 6.49 7.94 -4.14
CA VAL A 232 6.44 6.49 -3.98
C VAL A 232 6.01 6.11 -2.56
N GLY A 233 6.56 6.76 -1.54
CA GLY A 233 6.21 6.53 -0.14
C GLY A 233 4.73 6.78 0.16
N ARG A 234 4.15 7.88 -0.34
CA ARG A 234 2.72 8.18 -0.17
C ARG A 234 1.82 7.21 -0.94
N LEU A 235 2.23 6.76 -2.13
CA LEU A 235 1.52 5.69 -2.86
C LEU A 235 1.53 4.37 -2.08
N ILE A 236 2.66 4.01 -1.46
CA ILE A 236 2.75 2.81 -0.61
C ILE A 236 1.85 2.94 0.62
N MET A 237 1.82 4.09 1.30
CA MET A 237 0.90 4.30 2.43
C MET A 237 -0.55 4.08 2.01
N PHE A 238 -0.97 4.66 0.89
CA PHE A 238 -2.32 4.52 0.37
C PHE A 238 -2.64 3.04 0.06
N LYS A 239 -1.72 2.34 -0.61
CA LYS A 239 -1.85 0.89 -0.90
C LYS A 239 -2.00 0.07 0.36
N GLU A 240 -1.12 0.28 1.34
CA GLU A 240 -1.12 -0.51 2.57
C GLU A 240 -2.35 -0.23 3.44
N CYS A 241 -2.89 0.98 3.45
CA CYS A 241 -4.19 1.25 4.06
C CYS A 241 -5.30 0.41 3.39
N LEU A 242 -5.38 0.41 2.05
CA LEU A 242 -6.35 -0.42 1.32
C LEU A 242 -6.17 -1.91 1.62
N SER A 243 -4.94 -2.40 1.65
CA SER A 243 -4.57 -3.81 1.94
C SER A 243 -5.06 -4.27 3.31
N ASN A 244 -5.01 -3.39 4.30
CA ASN A 244 -5.33 -3.71 5.69
C ASN A 244 -6.74 -3.27 6.10
N GLY A 245 -7.59 -2.84 5.15
CA GLY A 245 -8.96 -2.42 5.40
C GLY A 245 -9.08 -1.10 6.16
N ILE A 246 -8.00 -0.32 6.22
CA ILE A 246 -7.94 1.00 6.82
C ILE A 246 -8.36 2.04 5.76
N VAL A 247 -9.14 3.03 6.15
CA VAL A 247 -9.46 4.17 5.27
C VAL A 247 -8.16 4.87 4.89
N PRO A 248 -7.82 4.97 3.59
CA PRO A 248 -6.61 5.69 3.17
C PRO A 248 -6.78 7.21 3.35
N PHE A 249 -5.70 7.93 3.11
CA PHE A 249 -5.69 9.39 3.23
C PHE A 249 -4.78 10.03 2.18
N ILE A 250 -5.01 11.32 1.96
CA ILE A 250 -4.25 12.15 1.04
C ILE A 250 -3.69 13.33 1.84
N ILE A 251 -2.37 13.42 1.93
CA ILE A 251 -1.71 14.60 2.50
C ILE A 251 -1.91 15.75 1.53
N THR A 252 -2.65 16.77 1.96
CA THR A 252 -2.88 17.98 1.16
C THR A 252 -1.74 18.98 1.31
N ASP A 253 -1.66 19.96 0.41
CA ASP A 253 -0.64 21.02 0.50
C ASP A 253 -0.75 21.82 1.81
N GLU A 254 -1.97 22.01 2.32
CA GLU A 254 -2.21 22.66 3.61
C GLU A 254 -1.58 21.91 4.78
N LEU A 255 -1.48 20.59 4.69
CA LEU A 255 -0.87 19.73 5.71
C LEU A 255 0.63 19.53 5.52
N LYS A 256 1.22 20.01 4.43
CA LYS A 256 2.62 19.79 4.03
C LYS A 256 3.62 20.09 5.15
N MET A 257 3.51 21.24 5.79
CA MET A 257 4.46 21.63 6.85
C MET A 257 4.32 20.77 8.11
N PHE A 258 3.10 20.37 8.46
CA PHE A 258 2.85 19.45 9.59
C PHE A 258 3.37 18.05 9.27
N TYR A 259 3.20 17.60 8.03
CA TYR A 259 3.71 16.33 7.54
C TYR A 259 5.25 16.25 7.60
N TYR A 260 5.96 17.27 7.10
CA TYR A 260 7.41 17.29 7.17
C TYR A 260 7.92 17.36 8.62
N ARG A 261 7.30 18.20 9.47
CA ARG A 261 7.62 18.21 10.89
C ARG A 261 7.40 16.82 11.52
N GLY A 262 6.30 16.18 11.19
CA GLY A 262 5.96 14.87 11.70
C GLY A 262 6.96 13.79 11.27
N LEU A 263 7.43 13.81 10.03
CA LEU A 263 8.49 12.92 9.55
C LEU A 263 9.81 13.13 10.31
N HIS A 264 10.19 14.37 10.52
CA HIS A 264 11.41 14.74 11.23
C HIS A 264 11.37 14.32 12.70
N GLU A 265 10.26 14.57 13.38
CA GLU A 265 10.09 14.34 14.81
C GLU A 265 9.62 12.92 15.17
N TRP A 266 9.41 12.03 14.21
CA TRP A 266 8.82 10.70 14.44
C TRP A 266 9.47 9.89 15.56
N ASN A 267 10.80 9.91 15.62
CA ASN A 267 11.55 9.17 16.62
C ASN A 267 11.47 9.78 18.03
N HIS A 268 10.97 11.01 18.14
CA HIS A 268 10.81 11.74 19.40
C HIS A 268 9.33 11.87 19.79
N ILE A 269 8.49 12.33 18.87
CA ILE A 269 7.07 12.63 19.11
C ILE A 269 6.25 12.11 17.93
N LYS A 270 5.86 10.84 17.98
CA LYS A 270 5.04 10.21 16.93
C LYS A 270 3.71 10.93 16.67
N GLY A 271 3.15 11.56 17.69
CA GLY A 271 1.87 12.25 17.62
C GLY A 271 1.78 13.25 16.49
N TYR A 272 2.85 13.98 16.17
CA TYR A 272 2.80 14.99 15.10
C TYR A 272 2.46 14.39 13.73
N LEU A 273 3.08 13.28 13.35
CA LEU A 273 2.77 12.63 12.07
C LEU A 273 1.44 11.89 12.14
N MET A 274 1.16 11.22 13.27
CA MET A 274 -0.11 10.52 13.47
C MET A 274 -1.29 11.47 13.36
N ASP A 275 -1.28 12.61 14.05
CA ASP A 275 -2.36 13.59 14.03
C ASP A 275 -2.55 14.18 12.62
N THR A 276 -1.45 14.42 11.90
CA THR A 276 -1.49 14.89 10.51
C THR A 276 -2.15 13.86 9.60
N CYS A 277 -1.77 12.59 9.72
CA CYS A 277 -2.35 11.51 8.92
C CYS A 277 -3.83 11.25 9.27
N LEU A 278 -4.19 11.30 10.56
CA LEU A 278 -5.58 11.18 11.00
C LEU A 278 -6.44 12.36 10.49
N THR A 279 -5.92 13.58 10.54
CA THR A 279 -6.60 14.75 9.95
C THR A 279 -6.84 14.56 8.45
N ALA A 280 -5.84 14.08 7.72
CA ALA A 280 -5.96 13.77 6.30
C ALA A 280 -6.95 12.62 6.05
N GLN A 281 -7.01 11.63 6.95
CA GLN A 281 -7.97 10.53 6.89
C GLN A 281 -9.42 11.03 7.11
N ASP A 282 -9.64 11.96 8.03
CA ASP A 282 -10.95 12.56 8.24
C ASP A 282 -11.44 13.33 7.00
N PHE A 283 -10.54 13.96 6.23
CA PHE A 283 -10.90 14.56 4.95
C PHE A 283 -11.33 13.50 3.94
N TYR A 284 -10.62 12.37 3.87
CA TYR A 284 -10.99 11.29 2.97
C TYR A 284 -12.27 10.58 3.41
N LYS A 285 -12.51 10.40 4.72
CA LYS A 285 -13.77 9.88 5.26
C LYS A 285 -14.97 10.74 4.84
N ARG A 286 -14.86 12.07 4.92
CA ARG A 286 -15.92 12.97 4.41
C ARG A 286 -16.21 12.78 2.92
N LEU A 287 -15.18 12.47 2.14
CA LEU A 287 -15.37 12.15 0.73
C LEU A 287 -16.10 10.81 0.56
N LEU A 288 -15.79 9.80 1.37
CA LEU A 288 -16.52 8.52 1.38
C LEU A 288 -17.98 8.71 1.78
N ASP A 289 -18.26 9.53 2.78
CA ASP A 289 -19.61 9.88 3.22
C ASP A 289 -20.41 10.56 2.10
N TYR A 290 -19.77 11.50 1.38
CA TYR A 290 -20.39 12.14 0.20
C TYR A 290 -20.80 11.13 -0.87
N PHE A 291 -19.97 10.11 -1.11
CA PHE A 291 -20.26 9.03 -2.06
C PHE A 291 -21.07 7.88 -1.44
N GLN A 292 -21.50 7.99 -0.19
CA GLN A 292 -22.26 6.97 0.56
C GLN A 292 -21.54 5.61 0.62
N ILE A 293 -20.22 5.62 0.71
CA ILE A 293 -19.38 4.42 0.79
C ILE A 293 -19.16 4.06 2.26
N LYS A 294 -19.56 2.84 2.64
CA LYS A 294 -19.36 2.34 4.00
C LYS A 294 -17.88 2.01 4.26
N TYR A 295 -17.39 2.38 5.40
CA TYR A 295 -16.06 2.03 5.90
C TYR A 295 -16.16 1.60 7.37
N GLN A 296 -15.10 0.97 7.86
CA GLN A 296 -14.95 0.66 9.30
C GLN A 296 -14.04 1.73 9.91
N ASP A 297 -14.39 2.21 11.11
CA ASP A 297 -13.58 3.13 11.90
C ASP A 297 -12.41 2.43 12.58
#